data_d2eab793ccd08cf6eb45670437884726
#
_entry.id   d2eab793ccd08cf6eb45670437884726
#
_cell.length_a   1.000
_cell.length_b   1.000
_cell.length_c   1.000
_cell.angle_alpha   90.00
_cell.angle_beta   90.00
_cell.angle_gamma   90.00
#
_symmetry.space_group_name_H-M   'P 1'
#
loop_
_entity.id
_entity.type
_entity.pdbx_description
1 polymer ?
#
loop_
_entity_poly.entity_id
_entity_poly.type
_entity_poly.pdbx_seq_one_letter_code
_entity_poly.pdbx_strand_id
1 'polypeptide(L)'
;MHTRTWLWWLVAAATIATLAPHPLYHILLMLAVTYVFAARRDDRPLARSFALFASAGAIVWLGYVIFAVVTVGGPRGATALVALPALQLPVWLGGIVLGGPITAEALAWGVTRGLGLWALLLIFGAFNALVDHHRLLRLAPRSLFHAGLAVTIAIAFAPGLVHSIETITAAQRARGHRFGSLRSWWALAGPLLAGSLERALQLAEALEARGYG
;
A
#
# COMPACT_ATOMS: atom_id res chain seq x y z
N MET A 1 19.25 -14.15 2.53
CA MET A 1 19.15 -13.31 3.77
C MET A 1 17.90 -13.69 4.53
N HIS A 2 17.95 -13.60 5.88
CA HIS A 2 16.79 -13.94 6.72
C HIS A 2 15.72 -12.84 6.59
N THR A 3 14.46 -13.24 6.45
CA THR A 3 13.31 -12.31 6.32
C THR A 3 13.23 -11.31 7.50
N ARG A 4 13.69 -11.70 8.69
CA ARG A 4 13.77 -10.83 9.86
C ARG A 4 14.70 -9.63 9.65
N THR A 5 15.79 -9.79 8.91
CA THR A 5 16.74 -8.70 8.61
C THR A 5 16.07 -7.62 7.75
N TRP A 6 15.20 -8.02 6.81
CA TRP A 6 14.46 -7.08 5.98
C TRP A 6 13.40 -6.29 6.77
N LEU A 7 12.77 -6.91 7.77
CA LEU A 7 11.86 -6.19 8.66
C LEU A 7 12.59 -5.13 9.50
N TRP A 8 13.73 -5.49 10.08
CA TRP A 8 14.54 -4.52 10.84
C TRP A 8 15.06 -3.39 9.95
N TRP A 9 15.47 -3.71 8.72
CA TRP A 9 15.89 -2.72 7.73
C TRP A 9 14.73 -1.77 7.38
N LEU A 10 13.53 -2.30 7.14
CA LEU A 10 12.34 -1.50 6.88
C LEU A 10 12.03 -0.54 8.02
N VAL A 11 12.00 -1.05 9.26
CA VAL A 11 11.72 -0.24 10.46
C VAL A 11 12.78 0.84 10.64
N ALA A 12 14.06 0.49 10.55
CA ALA A 12 15.15 1.45 10.70
C ALA A 12 15.09 2.54 9.60
N ALA A 13 14.92 2.14 8.33
CA ALA A 13 14.84 3.09 7.22
C ALA A 13 13.61 4.01 7.33
N ALA A 14 12.44 3.45 7.71
CA ALA A 14 11.23 4.23 7.92
C ALA A 14 11.37 5.20 9.10
N THR A 15 12.00 4.78 10.19
CA THR A 15 12.28 5.64 11.35
C THR A 15 13.19 6.81 10.95
N ILE A 16 14.25 6.55 10.20
CA ILE A 16 15.14 7.60 9.68
C ILE A 16 14.34 8.57 8.78
N ALA A 17 13.52 8.04 7.86
CA ALA A 17 12.71 8.87 6.97
C ALA A 17 11.72 9.78 7.70
N THR A 18 11.19 9.36 8.86
CA THR A 18 10.23 10.15 9.64
C THR A 18 10.89 11.16 10.59
N LEU A 19 12.03 10.81 11.15
CA LEU A 19 12.71 11.63 12.16
C LEU A 19 13.74 12.60 11.57
N ALA A 20 14.18 12.39 10.32
CA ALA A 20 15.22 13.24 9.72
C ALA A 20 14.71 14.68 9.49
N PRO A 21 15.36 15.69 10.07
CA PRO A 21 14.90 17.08 9.98
C PRO A 21 15.36 17.77 8.68
N HIS A 22 16.37 17.24 8.00
CA HIS A 22 17.03 17.90 6.88
C HIS A 22 16.85 17.14 5.56
N PRO A 23 16.57 17.82 4.43
CA PRO A 23 16.31 17.19 3.14
C PRO A 23 17.46 16.33 2.62
N LEU A 24 18.70 16.64 2.96
CA LEU A 24 19.88 15.85 2.56
C LEU A 24 19.84 14.41 3.09
N TYR A 25 19.32 14.20 4.29
CA TYR A 25 19.16 12.83 4.83
C TYR A 25 18.16 12.02 4.03
N HIS A 26 17.07 12.64 3.57
CA HIS A 26 16.09 11.98 2.72
C HIS A 26 16.69 11.59 1.36
N ILE A 27 17.46 12.50 0.75
CA ILE A 27 18.15 12.23 -0.53
C ILE A 27 19.15 11.08 -0.38
N LEU A 28 19.99 11.11 0.66
CA LEU A 28 20.93 10.02 0.97
C LEU A 28 20.21 8.69 1.18
N LEU A 29 19.11 8.71 1.92
CA LEU A 29 18.30 7.53 2.18
C LEU A 29 17.68 6.97 0.89
N MET A 30 17.14 7.84 0.02
CA MET A 30 16.61 7.45 -1.29
C MET A 30 17.69 6.82 -2.18
N LEU A 31 18.90 7.39 -2.20
CA LEU A 31 20.03 6.81 -2.93
C LEU A 31 20.43 5.45 -2.36
N ALA A 32 20.52 5.32 -1.03
CA ALA A 32 20.82 4.05 -0.38
C ALA A 32 19.76 2.98 -0.68
N VAL A 33 18.47 3.31 -0.61
CA VAL A 33 17.37 2.40 -0.92
C VAL A 33 17.41 1.97 -2.39
N THR A 34 17.61 2.92 -3.30
CA THR A 34 17.73 2.64 -4.74
C THR A 34 18.95 1.77 -5.05
N TYR A 35 20.08 2.02 -4.39
CA TYR A 35 21.29 1.20 -4.51
C TYR A 35 21.03 -0.24 -4.00
N VAL A 36 20.41 -0.41 -2.83
CA VAL A 36 20.05 -1.74 -2.29
C VAL A 36 19.12 -2.47 -3.24
N PHE A 37 18.13 -1.78 -3.81
CA PHE A 37 17.23 -2.35 -4.80
C PHE A 37 18.00 -2.78 -6.06
N ALA A 38 18.84 -1.91 -6.64
CA ALA A 38 19.63 -2.19 -7.84
C ALA A 38 20.60 -3.36 -7.65
N ALA A 39 21.25 -3.44 -6.48
CA ALA A 39 22.20 -4.50 -6.13
C ALA A 39 21.55 -5.87 -5.86
N ARG A 40 20.24 -5.90 -5.57
CA ARG A 40 19.51 -7.10 -5.14
C ARG A 40 18.35 -7.47 -6.06
N ARG A 41 18.10 -6.71 -7.12
CA ARG A 41 17.03 -7.04 -8.07
C ARG A 41 17.43 -8.31 -8.84
N ASP A 42 16.64 -9.37 -8.67
CA ASP A 42 16.57 -10.47 -9.61
C ASP A 42 15.58 -10.07 -10.72
N ASP A 43 15.64 -10.72 -11.91
CA ASP A 43 14.74 -10.49 -13.06
C ASP A 43 13.27 -10.91 -12.77
N ARG A 44 12.74 -10.53 -11.62
CA ARG A 44 11.38 -10.84 -11.20
C ARG A 44 10.40 -9.79 -11.69
N PRO A 45 9.16 -10.19 -12.03
CA PRO A 45 8.10 -9.25 -12.46
C PRO A 45 7.77 -8.19 -11.40
N LEU A 46 8.13 -8.42 -10.12
CA LEU A 46 8.00 -7.48 -9.00
C LEU A 46 8.92 -6.25 -9.08
N ALA A 47 9.93 -6.24 -9.96
CA ALA A 47 10.74 -5.06 -10.21
C ALA A 47 9.91 -3.87 -10.73
N ARG A 48 8.78 -4.14 -11.40
CA ARG A 48 7.85 -3.10 -11.84
C ARG A 48 7.16 -2.38 -10.67
N SER A 49 6.95 -3.06 -9.54
CA SER A 49 6.34 -2.43 -8.37
C SER A 49 7.21 -1.32 -7.80
N PHE A 50 8.54 -1.47 -7.78
CA PHE A 50 9.44 -0.41 -7.34
C PHE A 50 9.32 0.86 -8.19
N ALA A 51 9.25 0.71 -9.53
CA ALA A 51 9.08 1.85 -10.44
C ALA A 51 7.73 2.55 -10.21
N LEU A 52 6.66 1.80 -9.92
CA LEU A 52 5.36 2.36 -9.56
C LEU A 52 5.42 3.17 -8.27
N PHE A 53 6.07 2.66 -7.22
CA PHE A 53 6.27 3.39 -5.97
C PHE A 53 7.17 4.62 -6.15
N ALA A 54 8.18 4.54 -7.02
CA ALA A 54 9.05 5.67 -7.34
C ALA A 54 8.29 6.79 -8.05
N SER A 55 7.50 6.46 -9.06
CA SER A 55 6.69 7.44 -9.80
C SER A 55 5.54 8.00 -8.94
N ALA A 56 4.84 7.16 -8.19
CA ALA A 56 3.81 7.60 -7.25
C ALA A 56 4.40 8.54 -6.18
N GLY A 57 5.58 8.22 -5.66
CA GLY A 57 6.28 9.07 -4.70
C GLY A 57 6.66 10.43 -5.26
N ALA A 58 7.11 10.49 -6.52
CA ALA A 58 7.41 11.76 -7.19
C ALA A 58 6.15 12.62 -7.36
N ILE A 59 5.02 12.00 -7.74
CA ILE A 59 3.74 12.70 -7.87
C ILE A 59 3.27 13.21 -6.49
N VAL A 60 3.36 12.37 -5.45
CA VAL A 60 2.98 12.76 -4.07
C VAL A 60 3.87 13.89 -3.57
N TRP A 61 5.19 13.81 -3.82
CA TRP A 61 6.12 14.89 -3.47
C TRP A 61 5.75 16.21 -4.13
N LEU A 62 5.53 16.19 -5.46
CA LEU A 62 5.14 17.38 -6.21
C LEU A 62 3.81 17.95 -5.69
N GLY A 63 2.81 17.09 -5.50
CA GLY A 63 1.51 17.47 -4.94
C GLY A 63 1.64 18.08 -3.54
N TYR A 64 2.51 17.52 -2.71
CA TYR A 64 2.75 18.03 -1.36
C TYR A 64 3.44 19.41 -1.37
N VAL A 65 4.41 19.61 -2.27
CA VAL A 65 5.06 20.92 -2.45
C VAL A 65 4.04 21.96 -2.90
N ILE A 66 3.23 21.64 -3.90
CA ILE A 66 2.16 22.56 -4.38
C ILE A 66 1.17 22.85 -3.24
N PHE A 67 0.73 21.82 -2.53
CA PHE A 67 -0.19 21.98 -1.40
C PHE A 67 0.39 22.87 -0.31
N ALA A 68 1.66 22.66 0.08
CA ALA A 68 2.34 23.44 1.10
C ALA A 68 2.46 24.92 0.68
N VAL A 69 2.79 25.18 -0.59
CA VAL A 69 2.88 26.55 -1.13
C VAL A 69 1.53 27.26 -1.13
N VAL A 70 0.45 26.50 -1.44
CA VAL A 70 -0.89 27.09 -1.59
C VAL A 70 -1.62 27.26 -0.24
N THR A 71 -1.38 26.36 0.74
CA THR A 71 -2.17 26.30 1.98
C THR A 71 -1.41 26.78 3.23
N VAL A 72 -0.09 26.60 3.26
CA VAL A 72 0.73 27.02 4.40
C VAL A 72 1.15 28.47 4.17
N GLY A 73 0.29 29.39 4.52
CA GLY A 73 0.71 30.79 4.66
C GLY A 73 1.86 30.85 5.68
N GLY A 74 3.02 31.37 5.25
CA GLY A 74 4.22 31.41 6.08
C GLY A 74 3.99 32.11 7.42
N PRO A 75 4.83 31.85 8.43
CA PRO A 75 4.74 32.51 9.72
C PRO A 75 4.80 34.02 9.51
N ARG A 76 4.00 34.77 10.32
CA ARG A 76 3.98 36.22 10.29
C ARG A 76 5.39 36.75 10.53
N GLY A 77 5.97 37.44 9.54
CA GLY A 77 7.33 37.98 9.59
C GLY A 77 8.34 37.31 8.64
N ALA A 78 7.97 36.28 7.93
CA ALA A 78 8.81 35.64 6.88
C ALA A 78 8.87 36.52 5.61
N THR A 79 9.98 36.42 4.88
CA THR A 79 10.14 37.11 3.60
C THR A 79 9.18 36.54 2.56
N ALA A 80 8.14 37.31 2.22
CA ALA A 80 7.21 36.94 1.18
C ALA A 80 7.91 37.01 -0.20
N LEU A 81 8.00 35.91 -0.91
CA LEU A 81 8.49 35.88 -2.29
C LEU A 81 7.43 36.37 -3.27
N VAL A 82 6.19 35.97 -3.07
CA VAL A 82 5.03 36.35 -3.89
C VAL A 82 3.81 36.40 -3.00
N ALA A 83 2.99 37.44 -3.13
CA ALA A 83 1.71 37.53 -2.43
C ALA A 83 0.59 37.10 -3.38
N LEU A 84 -0.08 36.00 -3.08
CA LEU A 84 -1.29 35.56 -3.75
C LEU A 84 -2.52 36.08 -3.02
N PRO A 85 -3.64 36.36 -3.72
CA PRO A 85 -4.89 36.72 -3.06
C PRO A 85 -5.35 35.56 -2.16
N ALA A 86 -5.62 35.86 -0.91
CA ALA A 86 -6.07 34.86 0.05
C ALA A 86 -7.59 34.60 -0.13
N LEU A 87 -7.96 33.37 -0.47
CA LEU A 87 -9.32 32.88 -0.52
C LEU A 87 -9.61 32.06 0.73
N GLN A 88 -10.50 32.58 1.58
CA GLN A 88 -10.97 31.83 2.75
C GLN A 88 -12.09 30.89 2.35
N LEU A 89 -11.88 29.58 2.49
CA LEU A 89 -12.94 28.60 2.30
C LEU A 89 -13.93 28.63 3.48
N PRO A 90 -15.23 28.38 3.22
CA PRO A 90 -16.23 28.30 4.28
C PRO A 90 -15.87 27.27 5.36
N VAL A 91 -16.31 27.53 6.60
CA VAL A 91 -16.01 26.69 7.78
C VAL A 91 -16.41 25.21 7.60
N TRP A 92 -17.45 24.93 6.82
CA TRP A 92 -17.90 23.56 6.51
C TRP A 92 -16.93 22.77 5.60
N LEU A 93 -16.00 23.45 4.91
CA LEU A 93 -14.89 22.87 4.13
C LEU A 93 -13.55 22.90 4.92
N GLY A 94 -13.62 23.03 6.24
CA GLY A 94 -12.46 23.01 7.12
C GLY A 94 -11.79 24.38 7.38
N GLY A 95 -12.36 25.50 6.86
CA GLY A 95 -11.83 26.84 7.10
C GLY A 95 -10.41 27.08 6.55
N ILE A 96 -9.99 26.29 5.55
CA ILE A 96 -8.66 26.35 4.95
C ILE A 96 -8.52 27.65 4.18
N VAL A 97 -7.45 28.40 4.43
CA VAL A 97 -7.09 29.59 3.66
C VAL A 97 -6.23 29.13 2.48
N LEU A 98 -6.75 29.29 1.26
CA LEU A 98 -6.00 29.06 0.03
C LEU A 98 -5.38 30.38 -0.44
N GLY A 99 -4.06 30.37 -0.68
CA GLY A 99 -3.33 31.58 -1.04
C GLY A 99 -2.72 32.27 0.18
N GLY A 100 -2.23 33.50 -0.02
CA GLY A 100 -1.45 34.24 0.97
C GLY A 100 0.00 34.41 0.53
N PRO A 101 0.90 34.94 1.39
CA PRO A 101 2.30 35.12 1.02
C PRO A 101 3.01 33.78 0.90
N ILE A 102 3.52 33.47 -0.29
CA ILE A 102 4.44 32.34 -0.51
C ILE A 102 5.78 32.73 0.12
N THR A 103 6.21 31.98 1.13
CA THR A 103 7.48 32.20 1.81
C THR A 103 8.50 31.14 1.47
N ALA A 104 9.80 31.48 1.52
CA ALA A 104 10.88 30.53 1.31
C ALA A 104 10.84 29.38 2.32
N GLU A 105 10.42 29.69 3.55
CA GLU A 105 10.28 28.71 4.63
C GLU A 105 9.18 27.69 4.35
N ALA A 106 8.02 28.14 3.83
CA ALA A 106 6.92 27.24 3.44
C ALA A 106 7.34 26.30 2.32
N LEU A 107 8.08 26.82 1.33
CA LEU A 107 8.64 26.02 0.24
C LEU A 107 9.65 24.99 0.76
N ALA A 108 10.60 25.42 1.58
CA ALA A 108 11.62 24.54 2.18
C ALA A 108 10.98 23.44 3.04
N TRP A 109 9.95 23.80 3.83
CA TRP A 109 9.20 22.86 4.63
C TRP A 109 8.44 21.84 3.74
N GLY A 110 7.75 22.32 2.70
CA GLY A 110 7.03 21.48 1.75
C GLY A 110 7.95 20.49 1.02
N VAL A 111 9.09 20.98 0.54
CA VAL A 111 10.12 20.16 -0.10
C VAL A 111 10.62 19.08 0.87
N THR A 112 11.00 19.45 2.08
CA THR A 112 11.57 18.52 3.07
C THR A 112 10.56 17.43 3.47
N ARG A 113 9.33 17.82 3.80
CA ARG A 113 8.28 16.89 4.21
C ARG A 113 7.84 15.98 3.05
N GLY A 114 7.71 16.54 1.86
CA GLY A 114 7.39 15.78 0.67
C GLY A 114 8.48 14.76 0.30
N LEU A 115 9.77 15.13 0.43
CA LEU A 115 10.89 14.19 0.25
C LEU A 115 10.84 13.04 1.26
N GLY A 116 10.46 13.30 2.50
CA GLY A 116 10.25 12.27 3.51
C GLY A 116 9.18 11.25 3.11
N LEU A 117 8.05 11.74 2.61
CA LEU A 117 6.98 10.86 2.08
C LEU A 117 7.44 10.06 0.86
N TRP A 118 8.17 10.68 -0.06
CA TRP A 118 8.74 9.97 -1.20
C TRP A 118 9.74 8.90 -0.78
N ALA A 119 10.64 9.23 0.17
CA ALA A 119 11.57 8.26 0.73
C ALA A 119 10.84 7.06 1.36
N LEU A 120 9.76 7.29 2.12
CA LEU A 120 8.92 6.23 2.67
C LEU A 120 8.34 5.33 1.58
N LEU A 121 7.78 5.91 0.52
CA LEU A 121 7.22 5.16 -0.61
C LEU A 121 8.30 4.31 -1.31
N LEU A 122 9.51 4.84 -1.48
CA LEU A 122 10.64 4.08 -2.03
C LEU A 122 11.07 2.92 -1.13
N ILE A 123 11.12 3.13 0.21
CA ILE A 123 11.44 2.08 1.18
C ILE A 123 10.41 0.95 1.10
N PHE A 124 9.11 1.28 1.10
CA PHE A 124 8.05 0.30 0.96
C PHE A 124 8.08 -0.38 -0.42
N GLY A 125 8.35 0.36 -1.49
CA GLY A 125 8.50 -0.18 -2.83
C GLY A 125 9.65 -1.19 -2.94
N ALA A 126 10.81 -0.86 -2.36
CA ALA A 126 11.97 -1.76 -2.31
C ALA A 126 11.66 -3.00 -1.46
N PHE A 127 11.03 -2.82 -0.31
CA PHE A 127 10.62 -3.93 0.55
C PHE A 127 9.66 -4.89 -0.17
N ASN A 128 8.61 -4.37 -0.81
CA ASN A 128 7.67 -5.17 -1.58
C ASN A 128 8.32 -5.92 -2.75
N ALA A 129 9.29 -5.28 -3.42
CA ALA A 129 9.96 -5.87 -4.56
C ALA A 129 10.98 -6.98 -4.18
N LEU A 130 11.62 -6.83 -3.01
CA LEU A 130 12.73 -7.71 -2.60
C LEU A 130 12.30 -8.83 -1.65
N VAL A 131 11.20 -8.65 -0.91
CA VAL A 131 10.78 -9.60 0.13
C VAL A 131 9.73 -10.56 -0.41
N ASP A 132 9.96 -11.85 -0.18
CA ASP A 132 9.01 -12.91 -0.45
C ASP A 132 7.92 -12.93 0.63
N HIS A 133 6.71 -12.50 0.26
CA HIS A 133 5.56 -12.41 1.16
C HIS A 133 5.16 -13.77 1.76
N HIS A 134 5.37 -14.87 1.04
CA HIS A 134 5.11 -16.21 1.58
C HIS A 134 6.06 -16.57 2.73
N ARG A 135 7.30 -16.07 2.69
CA ARG A 135 8.25 -16.27 3.79
C ARG A 135 7.95 -15.37 5.00
N LEU A 136 7.35 -14.19 4.77
CA LEU A 136 6.86 -13.33 5.86
C LEU A 136 5.77 -14.01 6.68
N LEU A 137 4.82 -14.67 6.03
CA LEU A 137 3.74 -15.39 6.69
C LEU A 137 4.25 -16.51 7.62
N ARG A 138 5.40 -17.12 7.28
CA ARG A 138 6.03 -18.14 8.13
C ARG A 138 6.68 -17.61 9.41
N LEU A 139 6.85 -16.27 9.52
CA LEU A 139 7.37 -15.62 10.73
C LEU A 139 6.27 -15.32 11.75
N ALA A 140 5.00 -15.61 11.44
CA ALA A 140 3.90 -15.45 12.36
C ALA A 140 4.20 -16.22 13.66
N PRO A 141 4.06 -15.59 14.83
CA PRO A 141 4.31 -16.23 16.11
C PRO A 141 3.37 -17.43 16.30
N ARG A 142 3.80 -18.43 17.07
CA ARG A 142 3.03 -19.66 17.34
C ARG A 142 1.62 -19.38 17.90
N SER A 143 1.42 -18.27 18.58
CA SER A 143 0.11 -17.80 19.03
C SER A 143 -0.86 -17.49 17.88
N LEU A 144 -0.34 -17.21 16.69
CA LEU A 144 -1.11 -16.99 15.46
C LEU A 144 -1.13 -18.24 14.55
N PHE A 145 -0.73 -19.41 15.05
CA PHE A 145 -0.65 -20.64 14.24
C PHE A 145 -1.97 -20.96 13.55
N HIS A 146 -3.09 -20.89 14.28
CA HIS A 146 -4.42 -21.12 13.71
C HIS A 146 -4.80 -20.06 12.69
N ALA A 147 -4.49 -18.78 12.95
CA ALA A 147 -4.72 -17.71 12.00
C ALA A 147 -3.80 -17.84 10.75
N GLY A 148 -2.54 -18.20 10.95
CA GLY A 148 -1.58 -18.45 9.86
C GLY A 148 -1.99 -19.64 8.98
N LEU A 149 -2.50 -20.70 9.60
CA LEU A 149 -3.06 -21.84 8.88
C LEU A 149 -4.29 -21.41 8.06
N ALA A 150 -5.22 -20.68 8.69
CA ALA A 150 -6.41 -20.16 7.99
C ALA A 150 -6.05 -19.28 6.79
N VAL A 151 -5.09 -18.37 6.94
CA VAL A 151 -4.61 -17.51 5.85
C VAL A 151 -3.96 -18.34 4.75
N THR A 152 -3.14 -19.33 5.10
CA THR A 152 -2.49 -20.22 4.11
C THR A 152 -3.53 -21.01 3.32
N ILE A 153 -4.55 -21.53 4.00
CA ILE A 153 -5.67 -22.23 3.38
C ILE A 153 -6.44 -21.24 2.47
N ALA A 154 -6.77 -20.05 2.94
CA ALA A 154 -7.48 -19.05 2.15
C ALA A 154 -6.74 -18.69 0.84
N ILE A 155 -5.43 -18.48 0.91
CA ILE A 155 -4.60 -18.19 -0.27
C ILE A 155 -4.57 -19.38 -1.24
N ALA A 156 -4.48 -20.61 -0.71
CA ALA A 156 -4.49 -21.80 -1.54
C ALA A 156 -5.85 -22.04 -2.23
N PHE A 157 -6.95 -21.62 -1.59
CA PHE A 157 -8.30 -21.74 -2.15
C PHE A 157 -8.66 -20.62 -3.15
N ALA A 158 -7.98 -19.47 -3.11
CA ALA A 158 -8.30 -18.33 -3.96
C ALA A 158 -8.39 -18.65 -5.46
N PRO A 159 -7.44 -19.39 -6.08
CA PRO A 159 -7.54 -19.79 -7.50
C PRO A 159 -8.77 -20.65 -7.78
N GLY A 160 -9.11 -21.58 -6.87
CA GLY A 160 -10.29 -22.43 -6.98
C GLY A 160 -11.61 -21.67 -6.89
N LEU A 161 -11.66 -20.59 -6.10
CA LEU A 161 -12.82 -19.69 -6.04
C LEU A 161 -13.01 -18.95 -7.36
N VAL A 162 -11.94 -18.42 -7.96
CA VAL A 162 -12.01 -17.75 -9.27
C VAL A 162 -12.58 -18.68 -10.33
N HIS A 163 -12.08 -19.91 -10.42
CA HIS A 163 -12.61 -20.91 -11.35
C HIS A 163 -14.07 -21.28 -11.08
N SER A 164 -14.47 -21.36 -9.81
CA SER A 164 -15.88 -21.59 -9.44
C SER A 164 -16.78 -20.46 -9.87
N ILE A 165 -16.36 -19.19 -9.71
CA ILE A 165 -17.09 -18.01 -10.17
C ILE A 165 -17.33 -18.09 -11.68
N GLU A 166 -16.28 -18.42 -12.44
CA GLU A 166 -16.37 -18.57 -13.91
C GLU A 166 -17.37 -19.65 -14.30
N THR A 167 -17.26 -20.83 -13.68
CA THR A 167 -18.14 -21.97 -13.97
C THR A 167 -19.60 -21.69 -13.62
N ILE A 168 -19.87 -21.12 -12.43
CA ILE A 168 -21.24 -20.77 -12.01
C ILE A 168 -21.79 -19.66 -12.89
N THR A 169 -20.98 -18.68 -13.25
CA THR A 169 -21.40 -17.58 -14.14
C THR A 169 -21.77 -18.12 -15.52
N ALA A 170 -20.99 -19.04 -16.08
CA ALA A 170 -21.28 -19.70 -17.35
C ALA A 170 -22.61 -20.49 -17.28
N ALA A 171 -22.79 -21.29 -16.22
CA ALA A 171 -24.04 -22.03 -15.99
C ALA A 171 -25.26 -21.13 -15.85
N GLN A 172 -25.15 -20.02 -15.15
CA GLN A 172 -26.25 -19.05 -15.00
C GLN A 172 -26.57 -18.32 -16.31
N ARG A 173 -25.55 -18.01 -17.11
CA ARG A 173 -25.76 -17.44 -18.47
C ARG A 173 -26.50 -18.44 -19.38
N ALA A 174 -26.15 -19.72 -19.32
CA ALA A 174 -26.86 -20.76 -20.07
C ALA A 174 -28.33 -20.87 -19.66
N ARG A 175 -28.66 -20.54 -18.41
CA ARG A 175 -30.06 -20.46 -17.90
C ARG A 175 -30.77 -19.15 -18.22
N GLY A 176 -30.15 -18.26 -19.01
CA GLY A 176 -30.75 -16.98 -19.44
C GLY A 176 -30.51 -15.80 -18.48
N HIS A 177 -29.72 -15.97 -17.40
CA HIS A 177 -29.37 -14.86 -16.51
C HIS A 177 -28.43 -13.88 -17.18
N ARG A 178 -28.78 -12.58 -17.18
CA ARG A 178 -27.97 -11.49 -17.67
C ARG A 178 -27.35 -10.74 -16.49
N PHE A 179 -26.01 -10.73 -16.42
CA PHE A 179 -25.25 -10.02 -15.38
C PHE A 179 -25.02 -8.57 -15.85
N GLY A 180 -25.93 -7.66 -15.52
CA GLY A 180 -25.84 -6.24 -15.89
C GLY A 180 -25.91 -5.28 -14.70
N SER A 181 -26.26 -5.75 -13.48
CA SER A 181 -26.35 -4.93 -12.29
C SER A 181 -25.71 -5.62 -11.09
N LEU A 182 -25.29 -4.84 -10.07
CA LEU A 182 -24.76 -5.36 -8.81
C LEU A 182 -25.74 -6.36 -8.14
N ARG A 183 -27.03 -6.17 -8.29
CA ARG A 183 -28.05 -7.05 -7.74
C ARG A 183 -28.06 -8.44 -8.40
N SER A 184 -27.68 -8.55 -9.67
CA SER A 184 -27.61 -9.84 -10.37
C SER A 184 -26.41 -10.69 -9.92
N TRP A 185 -25.38 -10.08 -9.33
CA TRP A 185 -24.27 -10.79 -8.74
C TRP A 185 -24.60 -11.51 -7.43
N TRP A 186 -25.63 -11.04 -6.72
CA TRP A 186 -26.13 -11.75 -5.54
C TRP A 186 -26.67 -13.15 -5.85
N ALA A 187 -27.13 -13.39 -7.07
CA ALA A 187 -27.57 -14.72 -7.50
C ALA A 187 -26.41 -15.75 -7.51
N LEU A 188 -25.15 -15.30 -7.57
CA LEU A 188 -23.97 -16.16 -7.48
C LEU A 188 -23.60 -16.49 -6.03
N ALA A 189 -24.00 -15.66 -5.07
CA ALA A 189 -23.59 -15.81 -3.68
C ALA A 189 -24.05 -17.15 -3.06
N GLY A 190 -25.31 -17.55 -3.31
CA GLY A 190 -25.84 -18.83 -2.81
C GLY A 190 -25.03 -20.04 -3.26
N PRO A 191 -24.89 -20.28 -4.57
CA PRO A 191 -24.10 -21.40 -5.09
C PRO A 191 -22.62 -21.36 -4.71
N LEU A 192 -22.01 -20.16 -4.66
CA LEU A 192 -20.61 -19.99 -4.23
C LEU A 192 -20.43 -20.34 -2.76
N LEU A 193 -21.32 -19.86 -1.89
CA LEU A 193 -21.26 -20.17 -0.46
C LEU A 193 -21.48 -21.66 -0.21
N ALA A 194 -22.47 -22.28 -0.85
CA ALA A 194 -22.73 -23.71 -0.72
C ALA A 194 -21.51 -24.55 -1.14
N GLY A 195 -20.96 -24.29 -2.32
CA GLY A 195 -19.79 -25.01 -2.80
C GLY A 195 -18.48 -24.70 -2.03
N SER A 196 -18.39 -23.51 -1.41
CA SER A 196 -17.25 -23.17 -0.55
C SER A 196 -17.35 -23.89 0.80
N LEU A 197 -18.55 -23.96 1.36
CA LEU A 197 -18.82 -24.66 2.63
C LEU A 197 -18.55 -26.15 2.49
N GLU A 198 -19.03 -26.77 1.40
CA GLU A 198 -18.77 -28.19 1.14
C GLU A 198 -17.28 -28.50 1.05
N ARG A 199 -16.52 -27.68 0.33
CA ARG A 199 -15.04 -27.79 0.27
C ARG A 199 -14.38 -27.56 1.62
N ALA A 200 -14.87 -26.63 2.44
CA ALA A 200 -14.36 -26.38 3.78
C ALA A 200 -14.58 -27.59 4.71
N LEU A 201 -15.77 -28.23 4.61
CA LEU A 201 -16.07 -29.47 5.36
C LEU A 201 -15.16 -30.62 4.95
N GLN A 202 -15.00 -30.86 3.64
CA GLN A 202 -14.08 -31.89 3.13
C GLN A 202 -12.63 -31.66 3.60
N LEU A 203 -12.18 -30.40 3.62
CA LEU A 203 -10.85 -30.05 4.13
C LEU A 203 -10.74 -30.28 5.64
N ALA A 204 -11.79 -29.93 6.40
CA ALA A 204 -11.81 -30.14 7.84
C ALA A 204 -11.71 -31.63 8.19
N GLU A 205 -12.50 -32.49 7.53
CA GLU A 205 -12.44 -33.95 7.65
C GLU A 205 -11.06 -34.49 7.30
N ALA A 206 -10.46 -34.01 6.20
CA ALA A 206 -9.12 -34.43 5.79
C ALA A 206 -8.02 -33.97 6.77
N LEU A 207 -8.16 -32.82 7.43
CA LEU A 207 -7.25 -32.34 8.45
C LEU A 207 -7.40 -33.15 9.74
N GLU A 208 -8.63 -33.44 10.16
CA GLU A 208 -8.92 -34.25 11.33
C GLU A 208 -8.34 -35.68 11.17
N ALA A 209 -8.54 -36.30 10.00
CA ALA A 209 -7.95 -37.60 9.68
C ALA A 209 -6.41 -37.61 9.74
N ARG A 210 -5.76 -36.45 9.58
CA ARG A 210 -4.29 -36.28 9.70
C ARG A 210 -3.83 -35.84 11.10
N GLY A 211 -4.73 -35.79 12.08
CA GLY A 211 -4.42 -35.44 13.47
C GLY A 211 -4.23 -33.96 13.71
N TYR A 212 -4.82 -33.10 12.89
CA TYR A 212 -4.96 -31.66 13.16
C TYR A 212 -6.23 -31.43 13.97
N GLY A 213 -6.13 -31.50 15.26
CA GLY A 213 -7.22 -31.28 16.21
C GLY A 213 -6.70 -31.03 17.62
#